data_bb0b69bb471aade7aeec838ba0ffadee
#
_entry.id   bb0b69bb471aade7aeec838ba0ffadee
#
_cell.length_a   1.000
_cell.length_b   1.000
_cell.length_c   1.000
_cell.angle_alpha   90.00
_cell.angle_beta   90.00
_cell.angle_gamma   90.00
#
_symmetry.space_group_name_H-M   'P 1'
#
loop_
_entity.id
_entity.type
_entity.pdbx_description
1 polymer ?
#
loop_
_entity_poly.entity_id
_entity_poly.type
_entity_poly.pdbx_seq_one_letter_code
_entity_poly.pdbx_strand_id
1 'polypeptide(L)'
;MDGNVKVISRNMQNLRTLVGNTPLVRVTDRIYAKLETVNPSGSVKDRMISYVIRKAQLWGNIKKDAILCDATSGNTGIALAMAAASLGMRCVIFMPKNMSEERKQMMRIYGAEIIDAPNDDFLAAIGMRDAYLMANSKAWSPRQFDNPLNVECHERETAPEIHKQVIVT
;
A
#
# COMPACT_ATOMS: atom_id res chain seq x y z
N MET A 1 29.13 -18.62 -15.73
CA MET A 1 28.99 -17.59 -14.67
C MET A 1 27.58 -17.69 -14.14
N ASP A 2 27.39 -18.56 -13.14
CA ASP A 2 26.06 -18.79 -12.56
C ASP A 2 25.77 -17.67 -11.57
N GLY A 3 25.06 -16.65 -12.08
CA GLY A 3 24.56 -15.59 -11.23
C GLY A 3 23.46 -16.13 -10.29
N ASN A 4 23.86 -16.53 -9.09
CA ASN A 4 22.92 -16.85 -8.02
C ASN A 4 22.11 -15.60 -7.68
N VAL A 5 20.96 -15.44 -8.33
CA VAL A 5 19.93 -14.49 -7.90
C VAL A 5 19.42 -14.99 -6.54
N LYS A 6 19.88 -14.33 -5.48
CA LYS A 6 19.36 -14.57 -4.13
C LYS A 6 17.88 -14.18 -4.12
N VAL A 7 16.98 -15.14 -4.31
CA VAL A 7 15.56 -14.93 -4.13
C VAL A 7 15.33 -14.57 -2.67
N ILE A 8 15.05 -13.29 -2.41
CA ILE A 8 14.67 -12.81 -1.09
C ILE A 8 13.38 -13.53 -0.71
N SER A 9 13.40 -14.27 0.40
CA SER A 9 12.24 -15.06 0.85
C SER A 9 10.97 -14.19 0.92
N ARG A 10 9.83 -14.77 0.53
CA ARG A 10 8.51 -14.13 0.57
C ARG A 10 8.13 -13.82 2.02
N ASN A 11 8.58 -12.67 2.54
CA ASN A 11 8.28 -12.30 3.92
C ASN A 11 8.11 -10.77 4.04
N MET A 12 7.06 -10.33 4.72
CA MET A 12 6.80 -8.91 5.01
C MET A 12 7.97 -8.21 5.73
N GLN A 13 8.83 -8.94 6.41
CA GLN A 13 10.06 -8.37 6.99
C GLN A 13 10.94 -7.71 5.93
N ASN A 14 10.97 -8.26 4.71
CA ASN A 14 11.76 -7.71 3.61
C ASN A 14 11.15 -6.44 3.02
N LEU A 15 9.81 -6.39 2.88
CA LEU A 15 9.13 -5.16 2.46
C LEU A 15 9.34 -4.01 3.45
N ARG A 16 9.27 -4.31 4.74
CA ARG A 16 9.47 -3.32 5.79
C ARG A 16 10.86 -2.66 5.73
N THR A 17 11.89 -3.40 5.35
CA THR A 17 13.25 -2.86 5.22
C THR A 17 13.44 -1.99 3.98
N LEU A 18 12.52 -2.09 3.01
CA LEU A 18 12.56 -1.34 1.76
C LEU A 18 11.65 -0.10 1.76
N VAL A 19 10.66 -0.06 2.67
CA VAL A 19 9.70 1.06 2.76
C VAL A 19 10.22 2.10 3.75
N GLY A 20 10.17 3.37 3.37
CA GLY A 20 10.69 4.47 4.15
C GLY A 20 12.19 4.70 3.94
N ASN A 21 12.81 5.44 4.85
CA ASN A 21 14.19 5.95 4.69
C ASN A 21 14.45 6.62 3.34
N THR A 22 13.41 7.29 2.83
CA THR A 22 13.47 7.98 1.55
C THR A 22 14.32 9.23 1.67
N PRO A 23 15.00 9.68 0.61
CA PRO A 23 15.81 10.90 0.66
C PRO A 23 14.96 12.14 0.97
N LEU A 24 15.50 13.04 1.76
CA LEU A 24 14.98 14.39 1.92
C LEU A 24 15.88 15.34 1.11
N VAL A 25 15.32 15.90 0.04
CA VAL A 25 16.07 16.73 -0.91
C VAL A 25 15.72 18.20 -0.71
N ARG A 26 16.74 19.05 -0.60
CA ARG A 26 16.55 20.51 -0.58
C ARG A 26 16.18 20.99 -1.98
N VAL A 27 15.01 21.60 -2.11
CA VAL A 27 14.51 22.17 -3.37
C VAL A 27 14.84 23.67 -3.47
N THR A 28 14.67 24.39 -2.36
CA THR A 28 15.04 25.80 -2.20
C THR A 28 15.60 26.01 -0.79
N ASP A 29 15.95 27.27 -0.46
CA ASP A 29 16.44 27.60 0.88
C ASP A 29 15.45 27.30 2.01
N ARG A 30 14.17 27.17 1.69
CA ARG A 30 13.08 26.96 2.66
C ARG A 30 12.19 25.76 2.39
N ILE A 31 12.43 25.04 1.28
CA ILE A 31 11.58 23.93 0.85
C ILE A 31 12.42 22.68 0.70
N TYR A 32 11.98 21.63 1.36
CA TYR A 32 12.52 20.28 1.24
C TYR A 32 11.44 19.34 0.71
N ALA A 33 11.82 18.41 -0.15
CA ALA A 33 10.96 17.38 -0.69
C ALA A 33 11.42 16.00 -0.24
N LYS A 34 10.51 15.23 0.33
CA LYS A 34 10.75 13.83 0.66
C LYS A 34 10.41 12.96 -0.55
N LEU A 35 11.41 12.27 -1.10
CA LEU A 35 11.28 11.52 -2.35
C LEU A 35 10.57 10.18 -2.13
N GLU A 36 9.28 10.22 -1.91
CA GLU A 36 8.45 9.01 -1.66
C GLU A 36 8.32 8.10 -2.90
N THR A 37 8.71 8.58 -4.08
CA THR A 37 8.75 7.79 -5.32
C THR A 37 9.79 6.67 -5.30
N VAL A 38 10.75 6.70 -4.38
CA VAL A 38 11.74 5.63 -4.22
C VAL A 38 11.24 4.46 -3.36
N ASN A 39 10.05 4.59 -2.74
CA ASN A 39 9.42 3.43 -2.13
C ASN A 39 9.12 2.35 -3.18
N PRO A 40 9.04 1.05 -2.80
CA PRO A 40 8.93 -0.07 -3.73
C PRO A 40 7.77 -0.01 -4.73
N SER A 41 6.58 0.50 -4.33
CA SER A 41 5.47 0.71 -5.28
C SER A 41 5.44 2.11 -5.88
N GLY A 42 6.40 2.96 -5.53
CA GLY A 42 6.57 4.29 -6.10
C GLY A 42 5.81 5.41 -5.38
N SER A 43 5.36 5.24 -4.14
CA SER A 43 4.62 6.30 -3.45
C SER A 43 4.68 6.24 -1.92
N VAL A 44 4.23 7.33 -1.28
CA VAL A 44 4.04 7.42 0.17
C VAL A 44 3.05 6.38 0.73
N LYS A 45 2.21 5.79 -0.11
CA LYS A 45 1.19 4.82 0.31
C LYS A 45 1.79 3.50 0.77
N ASP A 46 3.00 3.18 0.35
CA ASP A 46 3.73 2.02 0.84
C ASP A 46 3.90 2.06 2.36
N ARG A 47 4.18 3.25 2.91
CA ARG A 47 4.33 3.46 4.35
C ARG A 47 3.05 3.07 5.10
N MET A 48 1.94 3.67 4.69
CA MET A 48 0.64 3.44 5.32
C MET A 48 0.22 1.98 5.19
N ILE A 49 0.25 1.41 3.98
CA ILE A 49 -0.15 0.01 3.74
C ILE A 49 0.72 -0.96 4.54
N SER A 50 2.04 -0.80 4.52
CA SER A 50 2.95 -1.64 5.30
C SER A 50 2.67 -1.57 6.80
N TYR A 51 2.43 -0.35 7.32
CA TYR A 51 2.14 -0.12 8.73
C TYR A 51 0.81 -0.77 9.15
N VAL A 52 -0.25 -0.51 8.40
CA VAL A 52 -1.61 -1.00 8.71
C VAL A 52 -1.67 -2.53 8.64
N ILE A 53 -1.09 -3.14 7.60
CA ILE A 53 -1.04 -4.61 7.46
C ILE A 53 -0.28 -5.23 8.63
N ARG A 54 0.88 -4.69 8.98
CA ARG A 54 1.69 -5.17 10.10
C ARG A 54 0.92 -5.14 11.42
N LYS A 55 0.24 -4.04 11.71
CA LYS A 55 -0.60 -3.92 12.92
C LYS A 55 -1.75 -4.93 12.90
N ALA A 56 -2.43 -5.05 11.77
CA ALA A 56 -3.54 -6.00 11.62
C ALA A 56 -3.09 -7.47 11.76
N GLN A 57 -1.90 -7.81 11.28
CA GLN A 57 -1.31 -9.15 11.49
C GLN A 57 -0.98 -9.38 12.97
N LEU A 58 -0.35 -8.41 13.64
CA LEU A 58 -0.01 -8.50 15.07
C LEU A 58 -1.25 -8.68 15.95
N TRP A 59 -2.37 -8.07 15.57
CA TRP A 59 -3.64 -8.19 16.28
C TRP A 59 -4.49 -9.42 15.86
N GLY A 60 -3.99 -10.22 14.91
CA GLY A 60 -4.71 -11.40 14.41
C GLY A 60 -5.88 -11.08 13.48
N ASN A 61 -6.02 -9.84 13.02
CA ASN A 61 -7.09 -9.43 12.11
C ASN A 61 -6.88 -9.90 10.67
N ILE A 62 -5.65 -10.19 10.26
CA ILE A 62 -5.30 -10.77 8.97
C ILE A 62 -4.81 -12.20 9.18
N LYS A 63 -5.57 -13.17 8.68
CA LYS A 63 -5.18 -14.58 8.65
C LYS A 63 -4.30 -14.89 7.44
N LYS A 64 -3.59 -16.03 7.48
CA LYS A 64 -2.66 -16.44 6.43
C LYS A 64 -3.32 -16.59 5.05
N ASP A 65 -4.60 -16.92 5.01
CA ASP A 65 -5.39 -17.13 3.79
C ASP A 65 -6.34 -15.95 3.50
N ALA A 66 -6.08 -14.79 4.10
CA ALA A 66 -6.90 -13.61 3.89
C ALA A 66 -6.83 -13.09 2.45
N ILE A 67 -7.91 -12.44 2.03
CA ILE A 67 -8.00 -11.70 0.77
C ILE A 67 -7.91 -10.21 1.12
N LEU A 68 -6.85 -9.56 0.69
CA LEU A 68 -6.71 -8.13 0.90
C LEU A 68 -7.54 -7.38 -0.15
N CYS A 69 -8.40 -6.47 0.26
CA CYS A 69 -9.20 -5.71 -0.69
C CYS A 69 -9.34 -4.25 -0.27
N ASP A 70 -9.48 -3.34 -1.23
CA ASP A 70 -9.86 -1.95 -0.95
C ASP A 70 -10.53 -1.28 -2.16
N ALA A 71 -11.20 -0.16 -1.88
CA ALA A 71 -11.68 0.77 -2.89
C ALA A 71 -10.67 1.89 -3.05
N THR A 72 -10.08 2.03 -4.24
CA THR A 72 -9.04 3.02 -4.48
C THR A 72 -8.89 3.35 -5.95
N SER A 73 -8.53 4.58 -6.24
CA SER A 73 -8.28 5.06 -7.61
C SER A 73 -6.79 5.11 -8.00
N GLY A 74 -5.87 4.72 -7.11
CA GLY A 74 -4.46 4.95 -7.42
C GLY A 74 -3.45 4.25 -6.48
N ASN A 75 -2.54 5.04 -5.95
CA ASN A 75 -1.33 4.57 -5.26
C ASN A 75 -1.59 3.61 -4.09
N THR A 76 -2.71 3.76 -3.38
CA THR A 76 -3.07 2.82 -2.31
C THR A 76 -3.31 1.41 -2.85
N GLY A 77 -3.98 1.30 -4.01
CA GLY A 77 -4.22 0.01 -4.67
C GLY A 77 -2.92 -0.65 -5.13
N ILE A 78 -2.00 0.13 -5.69
CA ILE A 78 -0.68 -0.38 -6.12
C ILE A 78 0.11 -0.87 -4.90
N ALA A 79 0.16 -0.09 -3.81
CA ALA A 79 0.83 -0.48 -2.58
C ALA A 79 0.20 -1.73 -1.93
N LEU A 80 -1.15 -1.83 -1.94
CA LEU A 80 -1.86 -2.99 -1.40
C LEU A 80 -1.61 -4.25 -2.25
N ALA A 81 -1.64 -4.12 -3.58
CA ALA A 81 -1.35 -5.22 -4.49
C ALA A 81 0.08 -5.75 -4.30
N MET A 82 1.07 -4.85 -4.21
CA MET A 82 2.46 -5.19 -3.92
C MET A 82 2.60 -5.89 -2.56
N ALA A 83 1.97 -5.38 -1.51
CA ALA A 83 2.00 -5.99 -0.20
C ALA A 83 1.37 -7.39 -0.20
N ALA A 84 0.22 -7.56 -0.86
CA ALA A 84 -0.44 -8.86 -1.03
C ALA A 84 0.46 -9.87 -1.76
N ALA A 85 1.08 -9.45 -2.87
CA ALA A 85 2.02 -10.28 -3.62
C ALA A 85 3.18 -10.77 -2.75
N SER A 86 3.76 -9.88 -1.92
CA SER A 86 4.86 -10.24 -1.03
C SER A 86 4.46 -11.21 0.08
N LEU A 87 3.19 -11.19 0.49
CA LEU A 87 2.63 -12.09 1.48
C LEU A 87 2.12 -13.40 0.88
N GLY A 88 2.05 -13.51 -0.46
CA GLY A 88 1.42 -14.62 -1.16
C GLY A 88 -0.10 -14.66 -0.95
N MET A 89 -0.73 -13.51 -0.75
CA MET A 89 -2.16 -13.34 -0.54
C MET A 89 -2.85 -12.85 -1.82
N ARG A 90 -4.14 -13.16 -1.95
CA ARG A 90 -4.97 -12.57 -3.00
C ARG A 90 -5.22 -11.10 -2.71
N CYS A 91 -5.35 -10.31 -3.78
CA CYS A 91 -5.69 -8.90 -3.72
C CYS A 91 -6.86 -8.59 -4.67
N VAL A 92 -7.87 -7.89 -4.18
CA VAL A 92 -9.04 -7.45 -4.97
C VAL A 92 -9.19 -5.94 -4.82
N ILE A 93 -9.15 -5.23 -5.93
CA ILE A 93 -9.27 -3.77 -5.95
C ILE A 93 -10.57 -3.36 -6.65
N PHE A 94 -11.36 -2.55 -5.96
CA PHE A 94 -12.56 -1.92 -6.51
C PHE A 94 -12.20 -0.49 -6.93
N MET A 95 -12.43 -0.15 -8.19
CA MET A 95 -12.09 1.18 -8.68
C MET A 95 -13.02 1.63 -9.81
N PRO A 96 -13.24 2.95 -9.97
CA PRO A 96 -13.99 3.48 -11.09
C PRO A 96 -13.39 3.05 -12.43
N LYS A 97 -14.25 2.74 -13.39
CA LYS A 97 -13.84 2.19 -14.70
C LYS A 97 -12.92 3.13 -15.48
N ASN A 98 -13.12 4.44 -15.35
CA ASN A 98 -12.35 5.48 -16.06
C ASN A 98 -10.94 5.73 -15.51
N MET A 99 -10.51 5.03 -14.47
CA MET A 99 -9.16 5.18 -13.95
C MET A 99 -8.11 4.73 -14.98
N SER A 100 -6.94 5.38 -14.93
CA SER A 100 -5.89 5.19 -15.93
C SER A 100 -5.45 3.73 -16.03
N GLU A 101 -5.26 3.27 -17.26
CA GLU A 101 -4.88 1.89 -17.55
C GLU A 101 -3.49 1.56 -17.00
N GLU A 102 -2.58 2.53 -16.92
CA GLU A 102 -1.24 2.36 -16.35
C GLU A 102 -1.32 1.93 -14.87
N ARG A 103 -2.23 2.53 -14.10
CA ARG A 103 -2.45 2.15 -12.69
C ARG A 103 -3.02 0.75 -12.58
N LYS A 104 -3.98 0.40 -13.45
CA LYS A 104 -4.56 -0.95 -13.51
C LYS A 104 -3.48 -1.98 -13.87
N GLN A 105 -2.63 -1.68 -14.84
CA GLN A 105 -1.53 -2.54 -15.23
C GLN A 105 -0.54 -2.77 -14.09
N MET A 106 -0.16 -1.72 -13.37
CA MET A 106 0.72 -1.84 -12.19
C MET A 106 0.13 -2.78 -11.13
N MET A 107 -1.16 -2.66 -10.82
CA MET A 107 -1.83 -3.55 -9.86
C MET A 107 -1.88 -5.00 -10.38
N ARG A 108 -2.16 -5.20 -11.68
CA ARG A 108 -2.19 -6.53 -12.30
C ARG A 108 -0.82 -7.21 -12.33
N ILE A 109 0.28 -6.45 -12.53
CA ILE A 109 1.65 -6.97 -12.44
C ILE A 109 1.92 -7.59 -11.07
N TYR A 110 1.37 -7.01 -10.00
CA TYR A 110 1.42 -7.57 -8.65
C TYR A 110 0.38 -8.68 -8.39
N GLY A 111 -0.42 -9.05 -9.40
CA GLY A 111 -1.40 -10.13 -9.30
C GLY A 111 -2.74 -9.72 -8.70
N ALA A 112 -3.05 -8.43 -8.62
CA ALA A 112 -4.35 -7.98 -8.13
C ALA A 112 -5.46 -8.20 -9.17
N GLU A 113 -6.61 -8.65 -8.70
CA GLU A 113 -7.87 -8.64 -9.42
C GLU A 113 -8.49 -7.24 -9.32
N ILE A 114 -8.90 -6.68 -10.45
CA ILE A 114 -9.54 -5.37 -10.51
C ILE A 114 -10.99 -5.54 -10.89
N ILE A 115 -11.87 -4.99 -10.06
CA ILE A 115 -13.31 -4.96 -10.29
C ILE A 115 -13.70 -3.51 -10.56
N ASP A 116 -14.12 -3.24 -11.79
CA ASP A 116 -14.53 -1.91 -12.19
C ASP A 116 -15.91 -1.55 -11.57
N ALA A 117 -15.95 -0.44 -10.87
CA ALA A 117 -17.22 0.16 -10.42
C ALA A 117 -17.89 0.93 -11.57
N PRO A 118 -19.23 0.92 -11.64
CA PRO A 118 -19.95 1.61 -12.70
C PRO A 118 -19.79 3.13 -12.60
N ASN A 119 -19.91 3.79 -13.75
CA ASN A 119 -20.19 5.22 -13.89
C ASN A 119 -19.19 6.18 -13.20
N ASP A 120 -17.90 5.88 -13.21
CA ASP A 120 -16.89 6.78 -12.64
C ASP A 120 -17.14 7.17 -11.17
N ASP A 121 -17.97 6.38 -10.49
CA ASP A 121 -18.43 6.64 -9.13
C ASP A 121 -17.53 5.94 -8.11
N PHE A 122 -16.76 6.75 -7.40
CA PHE A 122 -15.90 6.25 -6.33
C PHE A 122 -16.71 5.75 -5.12
N LEU A 123 -17.88 6.33 -4.84
CA LEU A 123 -18.76 5.84 -3.77
C LEU A 123 -19.31 4.45 -4.10
N ALA A 124 -19.62 4.20 -5.38
CA ALA A 124 -19.99 2.85 -5.83
C ALA A 124 -18.86 1.85 -5.59
N ALA A 125 -17.60 2.23 -5.86
CA ALA A 125 -16.45 1.36 -5.56
C ALA A 125 -16.34 1.04 -4.06
N ILE A 126 -16.57 2.01 -3.18
CA ILE A 126 -16.61 1.81 -1.73
C ILE A 126 -17.74 0.85 -1.35
N GLY A 127 -18.95 1.05 -1.88
CA GLY A 127 -20.09 0.16 -1.63
C GLY A 127 -19.83 -1.28 -2.08
N MET A 128 -19.19 -1.46 -3.24
CA MET A 128 -18.80 -2.79 -3.74
C MET A 128 -17.77 -3.46 -2.82
N ARG A 129 -16.76 -2.72 -2.32
CA ARG A 129 -15.81 -3.22 -1.32
C ARG A 129 -16.53 -3.65 -0.06
N ASP A 130 -17.45 -2.84 0.47
CA ASP A 130 -18.15 -3.15 1.71
C ASP A 130 -19.07 -4.38 1.55
N ALA A 131 -19.77 -4.48 0.42
CA ALA A 131 -20.54 -5.67 0.08
C ALA A 131 -19.65 -6.93 -0.02
N TYR A 132 -18.46 -6.80 -0.61
CA TYR A 132 -17.49 -7.88 -0.72
C TYR A 132 -16.98 -8.33 0.66
N LEU A 133 -16.70 -7.39 1.56
CA LEU A 133 -16.30 -7.68 2.95
C LEU A 133 -17.40 -8.43 3.72
N MET A 134 -18.65 -8.05 3.52
CA MET A 134 -19.80 -8.72 4.14
C MET A 134 -20.00 -10.15 3.61
N ALA A 135 -19.80 -10.37 2.33
CA ALA A 135 -19.99 -11.67 1.68
C ALA A 135 -18.80 -12.64 1.86
N ASN A 136 -17.63 -12.15 2.25
CA ASN A 136 -16.40 -12.96 2.31
C ASN A 136 -15.72 -12.85 3.67
N SER A 137 -15.87 -13.85 4.50
CA SER A 137 -15.28 -13.90 5.86
C SER A 137 -13.74 -13.88 5.88
N LYS A 138 -13.09 -14.12 4.74
CA LYS A 138 -11.64 -14.04 4.57
C LYS A 138 -11.17 -12.67 4.07
N ALA A 139 -12.09 -11.80 3.62
CA ALA A 139 -11.74 -10.50 3.11
C ALA A 139 -11.38 -9.54 4.25
N TRP A 140 -10.35 -8.72 4.00
CA TRP A 140 -9.91 -7.67 4.90
C TRP A 140 -9.50 -6.43 4.10
N SER A 141 -9.79 -5.25 4.63
CA SER A 141 -9.49 -3.96 3.99
C SER A 141 -8.74 -3.02 4.95
N PRO A 142 -7.72 -2.31 4.48
CA PRO A 142 -7.04 -1.27 5.26
C PRO A 142 -7.90 -0.05 5.52
N ARG A 143 -8.96 0.18 4.74
CA ARG A 143 -9.90 1.31 4.88
C ARG A 143 -9.19 2.66 5.06
N GLN A 144 -8.39 3.06 4.07
CA GLN A 144 -7.48 4.21 4.19
C GLN A 144 -8.11 5.51 4.69
N PHE A 145 -9.41 5.73 4.46
CA PHE A 145 -10.09 6.97 4.83
C PHE A 145 -10.61 6.99 6.27
N ASP A 146 -10.86 5.81 6.85
CA ASP A 146 -11.49 5.67 8.17
C ASP A 146 -10.54 5.06 9.21
N ASN A 147 -9.37 4.58 8.78
CA ASN A 147 -8.44 3.87 9.65
C ASN A 147 -7.46 4.84 10.34
N PRO A 148 -7.52 5.01 11.67
CA PRO A 148 -6.61 5.89 12.39
C PRO A 148 -5.14 5.49 12.29
N LEU A 149 -4.85 4.24 11.94
CA LEU A 149 -3.47 3.78 11.71
C LEU A 149 -2.80 4.47 10.52
N ASN A 150 -3.58 5.07 9.60
CA ASN A 150 -3.03 5.90 8.54
C ASN A 150 -2.32 7.13 9.13
N VAL A 151 -2.95 7.82 10.07
CA VAL A 151 -2.35 8.97 10.77
C VAL A 151 -1.19 8.49 11.66
N GLU A 152 -1.43 7.45 12.47
CA GLU A 152 -0.42 6.88 13.38
C GLU A 152 0.87 6.48 12.65
N CYS A 153 0.76 5.94 11.43
CA CYS A 153 1.92 5.62 10.61
C CYS A 153 2.82 6.84 10.37
N HIS A 154 2.22 7.96 10.00
CA HIS A 154 2.99 9.17 9.72
C HIS A 154 3.55 9.83 10.98
N GLU A 155 2.80 9.81 12.07
CA GLU A 155 3.26 10.31 13.37
C GLU A 155 4.44 9.51 13.93
N ARG A 156 4.38 8.18 13.80
CA ARG A 156 5.37 7.28 14.41
C ARG A 156 6.58 6.94 13.54
N GLU A 157 6.43 7.03 12.23
CA GLU A 157 7.49 6.61 11.30
C GLU A 157 7.94 7.76 10.38
N THR A 158 7.03 8.43 9.67
CA THR A 158 7.41 9.46 8.69
C THR A 158 7.92 10.73 9.34
N ALA A 159 7.22 11.26 10.34
CA ALA A 159 7.60 12.50 11.00
C ALA A 159 8.94 12.39 11.75
N PRO A 160 9.22 11.33 12.53
CA PRO A 160 10.54 11.14 13.15
C PRO A 160 11.67 11.00 12.12
N GLU A 161 11.40 10.36 10.98
CA GLU A 161 12.38 10.23 9.89
C GLU A 161 12.73 11.61 9.30
N ILE A 162 11.71 12.44 9.00
CA ILE A 162 11.92 13.81 8.52
C ILE A 162 12.70 14.63 9.54
N HIS A 163 12.29 14.59 10.80
CA HIS A 163 12.95 15.34 11.88
C HIS A 163 14.43 14.98 11.98
N LYS A 164 14.75 13.68 11.95
CA LYS A 164 16.14 13.22 12.00
C LYS A 164 16.95 13.70 10.79
N GLN A 165 16.37 13.73 9.61
CA GLN A 165 17.06 14.17 8.39
C GLN A 165 17.28 15.69 8.33
N VAL A 166 16.37 16.50 8.89
CA VAL A 166 16.52 17.95 8.96
C VAL A 166 17.60 18.38 9.98
N ILE A 167 17.77 17.63 11.07
CA ILE A 167 18.79 18.00 12.10
C ILE A 167 20.22 17.70 11.63
N VAL A 168 20.41 16.77 10.72
CA VAL A 168 21.73 16.33 10.23
C VAL A 168 22.22 17.16 9.03
N THR A 169 21.37 18.02 8.47
CA THR A 169 21.69 18.94 7.35
C THR A 169 21.99 20.33 7.85
#